data_890e4592d33db2ecc122fb62c3e91f5f
#
_entry.id   890e4592d33db2ecc122fb62c3e91f5f
#
_cell.length_a   1.000
_cell.length_b   1.000
_cell.length_c   1.000
_cell.angle_alpha   90.00
_cell.angle_beta   90.00
_cell.angle_gamma   90.00
#
_symmetry.space_group_name_H-M   'P 1'
#
loop_
_entity.id
_entity.type
_entity.pdbx_description
1 polymer ?
#
loop_
_entity_poly.entity_id
_entity_poly.type
_entity_poly.pdbx_seq_one_letter_code
_entity_poly.pdbx_strand_id
1 'polypeptide(L)'
;NLNVGPDTAINLAALGALSPDGRCFTFDARANGFVRGEGGGVVVLKRLQAALDDGDDVLCVIRGSAVNNDGGGEGLTAPDQRAQERVLRLAYERAGVAPGQVGYVELHGTGTPLGDRVEAAALGEVLGAERDPGSPLPVGAAKTNIGHLEGAAGIAGLIKAALCVERGEIPPSLTFASAPWPGGSPALAGVSSFGIGGTNCHVVLEAPPEPRPQATADSQPRDLEVPAERPFAWPGPLPFPLSAQAPAALRE
;
A
#
# COMPACT_ATOMS: atom_id res chain seq x y z
N ASN A 1 4.67 0.19 12.81
CA ASN A 1 5.85 1.06 12.81
C ASN A 1 5.67 2.25 13.77
N LEU A 2 6.68 2.52 14.58
CA LEU A 2 6.77 3.69 15.47
C LEU A 2 8.17 4.31 15.35
N ASN A 3 8.23 5.62 15.18
CA ASN A 3 9.48 6.37 15.01
C ASN A 3 10.00 6.90 16.36
N VAL A 4 10.34 5.99 17.28
CA VAL A 4 10.63 6.31 18.69
C VAL A 4 11.99 7.02 18.89
N GLY A 5 12.94 6.80 17.97
CA GLY A 5 14.27 7.38 18.07
C GLY A 5 14.75 8.02 16.77
N PRO A 6 15.75 8.91 16.84
CA PRO A 6 16.26 9.62 15.67
C PRO A 6 17.18 8.77 14.79
N ASP A 7 17.76 7.68 15.29
CA ASP A 7 18.86 6.96 14.63
C ASP A 7 18.46 6.44 13.24
N THR A 8 17.27 5.85 13.11
CA THR A 8 16.79 5.37 11.81
C THR A 8 16.58 6.52 10.82
N ALA A 9 16.06 7.66 11.29
CA ALA A 9 15.89 8.84 10.43
C ALA A 9 17.25 9.40 9.98
N ILE A 10 18.24 9.47 10.86
CA ILE A 10 19.61 9.91 10.55
C ILE A 10 20.24 8.98 9.52
N ASN A 11 20.13 7.66 9.70
CA ASN A 11 20.68 6.68 8.77
C ASN A 11 20.01 6.73 7.39
N LEU A 12 18.68 6.84 7.33
CA LEU A 12 17.95 6.96 6.08
C LEU A 12 18.24 8.28 5.36
N ALA A 13 18.41 9.37 6.11
CA ALA A 13 18.84 10.66 5.55
C ALA A 13 20.26 10.58 4.97
N ALA A 14 21.19 9.92 5.68
CA ALA A 14 22.56 9.70 5.20
C ALA A 14 22.60 8.82 3.93
N LEU A 15 21.65 7.91 3.77
CA LEU A 15 21.47 7.10 2.55
C LEU A 15 20.81 7.89 1.41
N GLY A 16 20.35 9.13 1.63
CA GLY A 16 19.61 9.90 0.64
C GLY A 16 18.22 9.32 0.33
N ALA A 17 17.66 8.52 1.24
CA ALA A 17 16.39 7.84 1.02
C ALA A 17 15.16 8.71 1.36
N LEU A 18 15.35 9.76 2.17
CA LEU A 18 14.26 10.63 2.63
C LEU A 18 14.05 11.81 1.67
N SER A 19 12.77 12.10 1.39
CA SER A 19 12.38 13.26 0.59
C SER A 19 12.67 14.57 1.35
N PRO A 20 13.44 15.51 0.78
CA PRO A 20 13.64 16.83 1.36
C PRO A 20 12.37 17.68 1.35
N ASP A 21 11.39 17.35 0.50
CA ASP A 21 10.14 18.08 0.37
C ASP A 21 9.05 17.58 1.34
N GLY A 22 9.36 16.57 2.16
CA GLY A 22 8.42 16.02 3.13
C GLY A 22 7.22 15.31 2.48
N ARG A 23 7.37 14.75 1.27
CA ARG A 23 6.30 14.07 0.52
C ARG A 23 6.82 12.85 -0.24
N CYS A 24 5.97 11.83 -0.38
CA CYS A 24 6.21 10.72 -1.29
C CYS A 24 5.59 11.07 -2.65
N PHE A 25 6.41 11.48 -3.62
CA PHE A 25 5.98 11.77 -4.99
C PHE A 25 6.00 10.50 -5.84
N THR A 26 5.10 9.56 -5.53
CA THR A 26 5.03 8.26 -6.21
C THR A 26 4.70 8.43 -7.70
N PHE A 27 5.52 7.81 -8.57
CA PHE A 27 5.40 7.84 -10.03
C PHE A 27 5.32 9.25 -10.63
N ASP A 28 6.00 10.20 -10.02
CA ASP A 28 6.05 11.59 -10.43
C ASP A 28 7.49 12.00 -10.75
N ALA A 29 7.67 12.94 -11.66
CA ALA A 29 8.98 13.47 -12.02
C ALA A 29 9.71 14.13 -10.84
N ARG A 30 8.99 14.53 -9.80
CA ARG A 30 9.51 15.10 -8.55
C ARG A 30 9.97 14.04 -7.55
N ALA A 31 9.85 12.74 -7.86
CA ALA A 31 10.27 11.66 -6.95
C ALA A 31 11.72 11.88 -6.49
N ASN A 32 11.91 12.04 -5.19
CA ASN A 32 13.23 12.36 -4.59
C ASN A 32 13.45 11.70 -3.23
N GLY A 33 12.66 10.68 -2.90
CA GLY A 33 12.70 9.95 -1.64
C GLY A 33 11.32 9.78 -1.01
N PHE A 34 11.28 9.14 0.14
CA PHE A 34 10.04 8.92 0.88
C PHE A 34 9.98 9.72 2.18
N VAL A 35 8.77 9.82 2.75
CA VAL A 35 8.54 10.33 4.10
C VAL A 35 8.23 9.16 5.01
N ARG A 36 8.82 9.15 6.20
CA ARG A 36 8.50 8.15 7.23
C ARG A 36 7.12 8.42 7.81
N GLY A 37 6.32 7.37 7.93
CA GLY A 37 5.02 7.40 8.60
C GLY A 37 4.99 6.46 9.79
N GLU A 38 4.01 6.63 10.65
CA GLU A 38 3.74 5.75 11.78
C GLU A 38 2.35 5.12 11.64
N GLY A 39 2.20 3.93 12.18
CA GLY A 39 0.92 3.25 12.17
C GLY A 39 1.08 1.74 12.15
N GLY A 40 -0.05 1.07 12.18
CA GLY A 40 -0.18 -0.38 12.12
C GLY A 40 -1.56 -0.77 11.61
N GLY A 41 -1.71 -2.03 11.27
CA GLY A 41 -2.98 -2.59 10.84
C GLY A 41 -3.09 -4.04 11.25
N VAL A 42 -4.31 -4.50 11.47
CA VAL A 42 -4.63 -5.89 11.76
C VAL A 42 -5.76 -6.32 10.82
N VAL A 43 -5.60 -7.49 10.21
CA VAL A 43 -6.66 -8.15 9.45
C VAL A 43 -6.94 -9.51 10.05
N VAL A 44 -8.21 -9.90 10.06
CA VAL A 44 -8.63 -11.23 10.49
C VAL A 44 -8.80 -12.09 9.23
N LEU A 45 -8.12 -13.22 9.18
CA LEU A 45 -8.17 -14.14 8.07
C LEU A 45 -8.94 -15.40 8.45
N LYS A 46 -9.82 -15.82 7.56
CA LYS A 46 -10.59 -17.06 7.71
C LYS A 46 -10.72 -17.73 6.33
N ARG A 47 -10.87 -19.03 6.29
CA ARG A 47 -11.20 -19.72 5.03
C ARG A 47 -12.53 -19.23 4.51
N LEU A 48 -12.63 -18.88 3.23
CA LEU A 48 -13.83 -18.29 2.64
C LEU A 48 -15.08 -19.11 2.96
N GLN A 49 -15.06 -20.44 2.72
CA GLN A 49 -16.21 -21.27 3.00
C GLN A 49 -16.64 -21.23 4.48
N ALA A 50 -15.68 -21.27 5.41
CA ALA A 50 -15.99 -21.18 6.83
C ALA A 50 -16.56 -19.80 7.22
N ALA A 51 -16.06 -18.72 6.59
CA ALA A 51 -16.60 -17.38 6.82
C ALA A 51 -18.06 -17.28 6.33
N LEU A 52 -18.35 -17.85 5.15
CA LEU A 52 -19.72 -17.87 4.61
C LEU A 52 -20.65 -18.73 5.46
N ASP A 53 -20.20 -19.92 5.90
CA ASP A 53 -20.98 -20.83 6.75
C ASP A 53 -21.30 -20.22 8.12
N ASP A 54 -20.37 -19.42 8.66
CA ASP A 54 -20.55 -18.72 9.94
C ASP A 54 -21.29 -17.37 9.80
N GLY A 55 -21.58 -16.94 8.57
CA GLY A 55 -22.24 -15.67 8.31
C GLY A 55 -21.36 -14.44 8.57
N ASP A 56 -20.05 -14.62 8.48
CA ASP A 56 -19.11 -13.51 8.66
C ASP A 56 -19.19 -12.51 7.52
N ASP A 57 -18.88 -11.28 7.86
CA ASP A 57 -18.83 -10.19 6.90
C ASP A 57 -17.46 -10.17 6.18
N VAL A 58 -17.43 -10.68 4.95
CA VAL A 58 -16.22 -10.79 4.14
C VAL A 58 -15.97 -9.51 3.36
N LEU A 59 -14.88 -8.80 3.66
CA LEU A 59 -14.49 -7.56 2.94
C LEU A 59 -13.89 -7.84 1.56
N CYS A 60 -13.03 -8.84 1.50
CA CYS A 60 -12.41 -9.29 0.25
C CYS A 60 -11.88 -10.72 0.39
N VAL A 61 -11.53 -11.32 -0.72
CA VAL A 61 -10.91 -12.64 -0.79
C VAL A 61 -9.46 -12.51 -1.24
N ILE A 62 -8.52 -13.09 -0.51
CA ILE A 62 -7.14 -13.23 -0.96
C ILE A 62 -7.09 -14.44 -1.90
N ARG A 63 -6.95 -14.19 -3.21
CA ARG A 63 -6.92 -15.23 -4.25
C ARG A 63 -5.56 -15.92 -4.32
N GLY A 64 -4.51 -15.16 -4.12
CA GLY A 64 -3.15 -15.67 -4.19
C GLY A 64 -2.13 -14.66 -3.71
N SER A 65 -0.93 -15.15 -3.46
CA SER A 65 0.21 -14.32 -3.09
C SER A 65 1.52 -15.00 -3.45
N ALA A 66 2.55 -14.19 -3.62
CA ALA A 66 3.90 -14.68 -3.80
C ALA A 66 4.90 -13.80 -3.05
N VAL A 67 5.98 -14.42 -2.64
CA VAL A 67 7.15 -13.78 -2.04
C VAL A 67 8.38 -14.30 -2.74
N ASN A 68 9.33 -13.43 -3.04
CA ASN A 68 10.67 -13.81 -3.50
C ASN A 68 11.72 -12.84 -2.93
N ASN A 69 12.93 -12.94 -3.42
CA ASN A 69 14.02 -12.03 -3.09
C ASN A 69 14.76 -11.63 -4.38
N ASP A 70 15.33 -10.42 -4.38
CA ASP A 70 16.12 -9.91 -5.53
C ASP A 70 17.37 -10.74 -5.79
N GLY A 71 17.89 -11.43 -4.79
CA GLY A 71 19.12 -12.22 -4.90
C GLY A 71 20.36 -11.34 -4.93
N GLY A 72 21.32 -11.67 -5.78
CA GLY A 72 22.57 -10.92 -5.95
C GLY A 72 22.42 -9.77 -6.95
N GLY A 73 21.78 -8.66 -6.54
CA GLY A 73 21.67 -7.44 -7.35
C GLY A 73 22.91 -6.53 -7.27
N GLU A 74 22.84 -5.36 -7.89
CA GLU A 74 23.92 -4.34 -7.90
C GLU A 74 24.22 -3.73 -6.52
N GLY A 75 23.42 -4.04 -5.50
CA GLY A 75 23.59 -3.58 -4.13
C GLY A 75 22.42 -3.96 -3.24
N LEU A 76 22.62 -3.85 -1.91
CA LEU A 76 21.64 -4.25 -0.89
C LEU A 76 20.30 -3.51 -1.04
N THR A 77 20.32 -2.29 -1.53
CA THR A 77 19.14 -1.41 -1.63
C THR A 77 18.66 -1.20 -3.06
N ALA A 78 19.33 -1.82 -4.05
CA ALA A 78 18.96 -1.69 -5.45
C ALA A 78 17.85 -2.67 -5.80
N PRO A 79 16.65 -2.21 -6.22
CA PRO A 79 15.56 -3.10 -6.61
C PRO A 79 15.89 -3.82 -7.92
N ASP A 80 15.49 -5.09 -8.03
CA ASP A 80 15.64 -5.90 -9.24
C ASP A 80 14.31 -6.03 -9.98
N GLN A 81 14.22 -5.47 -11.19
CA GLN A 81 13.02 -5.50 -12.03
C GLN A 81 12.56 -6.94 -12.31
N ARG A 82 13.48 -7.84 -12.64
CA ARG A 82 13.15 -9.22 -12.97
C ARG A 82 12.62 -9.99 -11.76
N ALA A 83 13.11 -9.68 -10.56
CA ALA A 83 12.56 -10.26 -9.35
C ALA A 83 11.14 -9.76 -9.10
N GLN A 84 10.87 -8.46 -9.31
CA GLN A 84 9.52 -7.91 -9.22
C GLN A 84 8.59 -8.54 -10.27
N GLU A 85 9.01 -8.66 -11.52
CA GLU A 85 8.23 -9.38 -12.55
C GLU A 85 7.92 -10.81 -12.14
N ARG A 86 8.91 -11.55 -11.62
CA ARG A 86 8.71 -12.95 -11.18
C ARG A 86 7.71 -13.06 -10.04
N VAL A 87 7.77 -12.18 -9.05
CA VAL A 87 6.81 -12.23 -7.93
C VAL A 87 5.40 -11.87 -8.38
N LEU A 88 5.25 -10.91 -9.30
CA LEU A 88 3.97 -10.58 -9.90
C LEU A 88 3.39 -11.78 -10.65
N ARG A 89 4.12 -12.34 -11.63
CA ARG A 89 3.67 -13.50 -12.41
C ARG A 89 3.26 -14.67 -11.51
N LEU A 90 4.08 -15.01 -10.53
CA LEU A 90 3.80 -16.09 -9.60
C LEU A 90 2.56 -15.84 -8.74
N ALA A 91 2.34 -14.60 -8.30
CA ALA A 91 1.15 -14.26 -7.53
C ALA A 91 -0.14 -14.41 -8.34
N TYR A 92 -0.15 -13.95 -9.59
CA TYR A 92 -1.29 -14.09 -10.49
C TYR A 92 -1.53 -15.53 -10.93
N GLU A 93 -0.46 -16.29 -11.21
CA GLU A 93 -0.56 -17.73 -11.47
C GLU A 93 -1.22 -18.47 -10.30
N ARG A 94 -0.77 -18.23 -9.07
CA ARG A 94 -1.36 -18.82 -7.85
C ARG A 94 -2.79 -18.39 -7.59
N ALA A 95 -3.12 -17.15 -7.96
CA ALA A 95 -4.48 -16.63 -7.85
C ALA A 95 -5.44 -17.22 -8.89
N GLY A 96 -4.92 -17.80 -9.98
CA GLY A 96 -5.72 -18.21 -11.13
C GLY A 96 -6.37 -17.03 -11.83
N VAL A 97 -5.71 -15.87 -11.86
CA VAL A 97 -6.18 -14.58 -12.40
C VAL A 97 -5.27 -14.16 -13.54
N ALA A 98 -5.87 -13.85 -14.70
CA ALA A 98 -5.10 -13.27 -15.80
C ALA A 98 -4.70 -11.82 -15.47
N PRO A 99 -3.44 -11.41 -15.67
CA PRO A 99 -2.97 -10.06 -15.35
C PRO A 99 -3.80 -8.93 -15.96
N GLY A 100 -4.32 -9.12 -17.16
CA GLY A 100 -5.19 -8.16 -17.84
C GLY A 100 -6.54 -7.88 -17.17
N GLN A 101 -6.98 -8.76 -16.26
CA GLN A 101 -8.25 -8.62 -15.54
C GLN A 101 -8.16 -7.70 -14.30
N VAL A 102 -6.94 -7.36 -13.88
CA VAL A 102 -6.73 -6.56 -12.66
C VAL A 102 -7.20 -5.13 -12.87
N GLY A 103 -8.09 -4.66 -12.02
CA GLY A 103 -8.69 -3.32 -12.10
C GLY A 103 -7.88 -2.24 -11.38
N TYR A 104 -7.03 -2.62 -10.42
CA TYR A 104 -6.27 -1.68 -9.59
C TYR A 104 -5.01 -2.31 -9.01
N VAL A 105 -3.94 -1.53 -8.87
CA VAL A 105 -2.77 -1.92 -8.08
C VAL A 105 -2.42 -0.86 -7.05
N GLU A 106 -2.39 -1.29 -5.79
CA GLU A 106 -1.75 -0.54 -4.72
C GLU A 106 -0.24 -0.75 -4.80
N LEU A 107 0.47 0.31 -5.13
CA LEU A 107 1.90 0.30 -5.39
C LEU A 107 2.73 0.15 -4.10
N HIS A 108 3.91 -0.40 -4.23
CA HIS A 108 4.95 -0.12 -3.25
C HIS A 108 5.27 1.37 -3.24
N GLY A 109 5.51 1.98 -4.38
CA GLY A 109 5.38 3.41 -4.66
C GLY A 109 6.00 4.33 -3.61
N THR A 110 7.30 4.22 -3.36
CA THR A 110 7.98 5.01 -2.32
C THR A 110 8.27 6.45 -2.70
N GLY A 111 8.16 6.81 -3.97
CA GLY A 111 8.58 8.12 -4.46
C GLY A 111 10.10 8.24 -4.61
N THR A 112 10.81 7.12 -4.76
CA THR A 112 12.25 7.11 -5.03
C THR A 112 12.51 7.03 -6.53
N PRO A 113 13.47 7.81 -7.09
CA PRO A 113 13.69 7.89 -8.54
C PRO A 113 13.99 6.54 -9.21
N LEU A 114 14.71 5.67 -8.53
CA LEU A 114 15.05 4.35 -9.03
C LEU A 114 13.92 3.34 -8.79
N GLY A 115 13.41 3.28 -7.55
CA GLY A 115 12.40 2.29 -7.16
C GLY A 115 11.13 2.42 -7.96
N ASP A 116 10.62 3.63 -8.12
CA ASP A 116 9.39 3.88 -8.88
C ASP A 116 9.52 3.50 -10.35
N ARG A 117 10.69 3.74 -10.98
CA ARG A 117 10.93 3.35 -12.37
C ARG A 117 10.99 1.83 -12.55
N VAL A 118 11.65 1.14 -11.62
CA VAL A 118 11.74 -0.32 -11.64
C VAL A 118 10.37 -0.95 -11.44
N GLU A 119 9.60 -0.47 -10.47
CA GLU A 119 8.24 -0.95 -10.23
C GLU A 119 7.32 -0.68 -11.42
N ALA A 120 7.36 0.53 -11.99
CA ALA A 120 6.56 0.87 -13.16
C ALA A 120 6.90 -0.02 -14.37
N ALA A 121 8.20 -0.30 -14.62
CA ALA A 121 8.62 -1.19 -15.68
C ALA A 121 8.14 -2.64 -15.46
N ALA A 122 8.27 -3.17 -14.24
CA ALA A 122 7.82 -4.51 -13.90
C ALA A 122 6.29 -4.67 -14.05
N LEU A 123 5.52 -3.67 -13.58
CA LEU A 123 4.06 -3.65 -13.75
C LEU A 123 3.66 -3.55 -15.23
N GLY A 124 4.33 -2.69 -16.00
CA GLY A 124 4.11 -2.56 -17.44
C GLY A 124 4.33 -3.86 -18.19
N GLU A 125 5.42 -4.58 -17.87
CA GLU A 125 5.77 -5.87 -18.51
C GLU A 125 4.78 -6.99 -18.14
N VAL A 126 4.26 -7.01 -16.92
CA VAL A 126 3.41 -8.13 -16.46
C VAL A 126 1.93 -7.82 -16.61
N LEU A 127 1.49 -6.61 -16.27
CA LEU A 127 0.08 -6.24 -16.23
C LEU A 127 -0.33 -5.38 -17.43
N GLY A 128 0.63 -4.72 -18.08
CA GLY A 128 0.39 -3.84 -19.21
C GLY A 128 0.41 -4.53 -20.56
N ALA A 129 1.19 -5.61 -20.72
CA ALA A 129 1.48 -6.24 -22.02
C ALA A 129 0.22 -6.76 -22.77
N GLU A 130 -0.82 -7.17 -22.06
CA GLU A 130 -2.06 -7.72 -22.62
C GLU A 130 -3.25 -6.75 -22.51
N ARG A 131 -3.01 -5.49 -22.10
CA ARG A 131 -4.09 -4.51 -21.94
C ARG A 131 -4.32 -3.74 -23.23
N ASP A 132 -5.58 -3.41 -23.45
CA ASP A 132 -5.96 -2.46 -24.51
C ASP A 132 -5.32 -1.09 -24.20
N PRO A 133 -4.63 -0.46 -25.15
CA PRO A 133 -4.06 0.88 -24.99
C PRO A 133 -5.07 1.95 -24.52
N GLY A 134 -6.36 1.76 -24.79
CA GLY A 134 -7.44 2.60 -24.33
C GLY A 134 -7.90 2.35 -22.88
N SER A 135 -7.37 1.31 -22.22
CA SER A 135 -7.76 0.91 -20.86
C SER A 135 -6.53 0.80 -19.94
N PRO A 136 -5.93 1.94 -19.53
CA PRO A 136 -4.76 1.93 -18.66
C PRO A 136 -5.07 1.30 -17.31
N LEU A 137 -4.06 0.70 -16.69
CA LEU A 137 -4.16 0.15 -15.34
C LEU A 137 -4.21 1.29 -14.31
N PRO A 138 -5.31 1.45 -13.55
CA PRO A 138 -5.33 2.36 -12.42
C PRO A 138 -4.37 1.90 -11.32
N VAL A 139 -3.61 2.84 -10.80
CA VAL A 139 -2.66 2.59 -9.70
C VAL A 139 -2.80 3.65 -8.62
N GLY A 140 -2.36 3.35 -7.42
CA GLY A 140 -2.33 4.30 -6.31
C GLY A 140 -1.29 3.93 -5.27
N ALA A 141 -1.03 4.83 -4.34
CA ALA A 141 -0.09 4.60 -3.24
C ALA A 141 -0.57 5.28 -1.96
N ALA A 142 -0.88 4.50 -0.94
CA ALA A 142 -1.22 5.02 0.40
C ALA A 142 -0.08 5.89 0.97
N LYS A 143 1.16 5.59 0.59
CA LYS A 143 2.33 6.34 1.06
C LYS A 143 2.31 7.81 0.69
N THR A 144 1.60 8.19 -0.37
CA THR A 144 1.44 9.60 -0.74
C THR A 144 0.61 10.39 0.26
N ASN A 145 -0.27 9.72 1.01
CA ASN A 145 -1.20 10.31 1.96
C ASN A 145 -0.71 10.20 3.41
N ILE A 146 -0.14 9.05 3.79
CA ILE A 146 0.22 8.74 5.19
C ILE A 146 1.71 8.49 5.41
N GLY A 147 2.54 8.67 4.38
CA GLY A 147 3.97 8.35 4.44
C GLY A 147 4.25 6.84 4.36
N HIS A 148 5.51 6.49 4.42
CA HIS A 148 5.98 5.11 4.40
C HIS A 148 6.00 4.54 5.82
N LEU A 149 5.06 3.66 6.12
CA LEU A 149 4.95 3.00 7.42
C LEU A 149 5.97 1.87 7.62
N GLU A 150 7.02 1.81 6.82
CA GLU A 150 8.12 0.83 6.91
C GLU A 150 7.59 -0.61 7.07
N GLY A 151 7.81 -1.27 8.21
CA GLY A 151 7.32 -2.62 8.45
C GLY A 151 5.80 -2.78 8.41
N ALA A 152 5.03 -1.69 8.57
CA ALA A 152 3.57 -1.70 8.48
C ALA A 152 3.04 -1.23 7.11
N ALA A 153 3.91 -0.87 6.16
CA ALA A 153 3.47 -0.32 4.87
C ALA A 153 2.66 -1.33 4.04
N GLY A 154 3.06 -2.59 4.04
CA GLY A 154 2.35 -3.66 3.31
C GLY A 154 0.93 -3.88 3.83
N ILE A 155 0.75 -3.93 5.16
CA ILE A 155 -0.59 -4.11 5.73
C ILE A 155 -1.50 -2.89 5.49
N ALA A 156 -0.95 -1.68 5.52
CA ALA A 156 -1.70 -0.46 5.19
C ALA A 156 -2.18 -0.47 3.73
N GLY A 157 -1.31 -0.85 2.78
CA GLY A 157 -1.68 -1.03 1.37
C GLY A 157 -2.72 -2.13 1.17
N LEU A 158 -2.59 -3.26 1.88
CA LEU A 158 -3.55 -4.35 1.83
C LEU A 158 -4.94 -3.89 2.29
N ILE A 159 -5.03 -3.21 3.43
CA ILE A 159 -6.30 -2.68 3.95
C ILE A 159 -6.91 -1.69 2.97
N LYS A 160 -6.13 -0.77 2.41
CA LYS A 160 -6.62 0.17 1.40
C LYS A 160 -7.17 -0.55 0.18
N ALA A 161 -6.44 -1.50 -0.39
CA ALA A 161 -6.88 -2.25 -1.56
C ALA A 161 -8.13 -3.09 -1.28
N ALA A 162 -8.23 -3.70 -0.08
CA ALA A 162 -9.43 -4.41 0.36
C ALA A 162 -10.66 -3.50 0.39
N LEU A 163 -10.53 -2.29 0.93
CA LEU A 163 -11.60 -1.29 0.93
C LEU A 163 -11.93 -0.79 -0.48
N CYS A 164 -10.94 -0.70 -1.38
CA CYS A 164 -11.19 -0.33 -2.77
C CYS A 164 -12.06 -1.37 -3.49
N VAL A 165 -11.76 -2.66 -3.36
CA VAL A 165 -12.54 -3.72 -4.01
C VAL A 165 -13.93 -3.88 -3.37
N GLU A 166 -14.04 -3.66 -2.06
CA GLU A 166 -15.29 -3.67 -1.35
C GLU A 166 -16.24 -2.56 -1.81
N ARG A 167 -15.71 -1.34 -1.93
CA ARG A 167 -16.51 -0.15 -2.21
C ARG A 167 -16.69 0.13 -3.70
N GLY A 168 -15.90 -0.51 -4.55
CA GLY A 168 -15.90 -0.23 -5.98
C GLY A 168 -15.38 1.18 -6.30
N GLU A 169 -14.47 1.71 -5.48
CA GLU A 169 -13.93 3.07 -5.60
C GLU A 169 -12.44 3.09 -5.32
N ILE A 170 -11.70 3.86 -6.11
CA ILE A 170 -10.26 4.11 -5.92
C ILE A 170 -10.11 5.52 -5.34
N PRO A 171 -9.69 5.66 -4.06
CA PRO A 171 -9.52 6.96 -3.43
C PRO A 171 -8.34 7.73 -4.03
N PRO A 172 -8.33 9.06 -3.93
CA PRO A 172 -7.25 9.87 -4.47
C PRO A 172 -5.94 9.63 -3.71
N SER A 173 -4.84 9.71 -4.42
CA SER A 173 -3.48 9.83 -3.89
C SER A 173 -2.91 11.19 -4.29
N LEU A 174 -1.81 11.63 -3.70
CA LEU A 174 -1.23 12.94 -3.99
C LEU A 174 -1.00 13.19 -5.49
N THR A 175 -0.59 12.15 -6.21
CA THR A 175 -0.25 12.19 -7.64
C THR A 175 -1.31 11.54 -8.54
N PHE A 176 -2.38 11.00 -7.98
CA PHE A 176 -3.46 10.32 -8.71
C PHE A 176 -4.82 10.84 -8.25
N ALA A 177 -5.70 11.12 -9.20
CA ALA A 177 -7.09 11.48 -8.90
C ALA A 177 -7.89 10.26 -8.42
N SER A 178 -8.99 10.52 -7.70
CA SER A 178 -9.98 9.47 -7.42
C SER A 178 -10.61 8.97 -8.72
N ALA A 179 -10.95 7.70 -8.76
CA ALA A 179 -11.64 7.10 -9.90
C ALA A 179 -12.66 6.07 -9.43
N PRO A 180 -13.77 5.91 -10.16
CA PRO A 180 -14.63 4.74 -9.98
C PRO A 180 -13.85 3.48 -10.36
N TRP A 181 -14.29 2.33 -9.86
CA TRP A 181 -13.71 1.06 -10.28
C TRP A 181 -13.85 0.89 -11.81
N PRO A 182 -12.78 0.50 -12.53
CA PRO A 182 -12.77 0.52 -14.00
C PRO A 182 -13.69 -0.51 -14.68
N GLY A 183 -14.51 -1.21 -13.91
CA GLY A 183 -15.35 -2.31 -14.38
C GLY A 183 -14.68 -3.67 -14.23
N GLY A 184 -15.35 -4.70 -14.71
CA GLY A 184 -14.94 -6.09 -14.49
C GLY A 184 -15.59 -6.68 -13.23
N SER A 185 -16.09 -7.90 -13.36
CA SER A 185 -16.67 -8.64 -12.24
C SER A 185 -16.05 -10.04 -12.23
N PRO A 186 -15.51 -10.45 -11.09
CA PRO A 186 -15.36 -9.69 -9.84
C PRO A 186 -14.29 -8.58 -9.91
N ALA A 187 -14.36 -7.59 -9.00
CA ALA A 187 -13.31 -6.57 -8.88
C ALA A 187 -12.03 -7.21 -8.34
N LEU A 188 -10.91 -6.98 -9.03
CA LEU A 188 -9.60 -7.58 -8.74
C LEU A 188 -8.55 -6.51 -8.50
N ALA A 189 -7.84 -6.59 -7.40
CA ALA A 189 -6.73 -5.69 -7.08
C ALA A 189 -5.43 -6.43 -6.80
N GLY A 190 -4.31 -5.79 -7.13
CA GLY A 190 -2.98 -6.20 -6.70
C GLY A 190 -2.43 -5.30 -5.58
N VAL A 191 -1.60 -5.84 -4.72
CA VAL A 191 -0.89 -5.09 -3.67
C VAL A 191 0.58 -5.47 -3.69
N SER A 192 1.45 -4.49 -3.95
CA SER A 192 2.90 -4.67 -3.98
C SER A 192 3.56 -4.15 -2.71
N SER A 193 4.50 -4.90 -2.17
CA SER A 193 5.36 -4.46 -1.07
C SER A 193 6.76 -5.02 -1.25
N PHE A 194 7.74 -4.12 -1.37
CA PHE A 194 9.13 -4.46 -1.65
C PHE A 194 10.03 -3.94 -0.53
N GLY A 195 10.76 -4.84 0.11
CA GLY A 195 11.64 -4.50 1.23
C GLY A 195 13.01 -4.01 0.77
N ILE A 196 13.61 -3.09 1.52
CA ILE A 196 14.94 -2.53 1.21
C ILE A 196 16.05 -3.60 1.17
N GLY A 197 15.84 -4.76 1.81
CA GLY A 197 16.73 -5.93 1.77
C GLY A 197 16.42 -6.91 0.63
N GLY A 198 15.63 -6.49 -0.36
CA GLY A 198 15.32 -7.27 -1.56
C GLY A 198 14.17 -8.27 -1.41
N THR A 199 13.47 -8.33 -0.29
CA THR A 199 12.28 -9.19 -0.17
C THR A 199 11.09 -8.53 -0.85
N ASN A 200 10.53 -9.19 -1.87
CA ASN A 200 9.36 -8.72 -2.61
C ASN A 200 8.14 -9.57 -2.28
N CYS A 201 7.00 -8.92 -2.14
CA CYS A 201 5.71 -9.56 -1.95
C CYS A 201 4.66 -8.94 -2.86
N HIS A 202 3.79 -9.78 -3.44
CA HIS A 202 2.60 -9.36 -4.14
C HIS A 202 1.40 -10.20 -3.72
N VAL A 203 0.26 -9.54 -3.47
CA VAL A 203 -1.00 -10.18 -3.05
C VAL A 203 -2.08 -9.82 -4.06
N VAL A 204 -2.90 -10.79 -4.45
CA VAL A 204 -4.05 -10.60 -5.33
C VAL A 204 -5.34 -10.72 -4.53
N LEU A 205 -6.14 -9.67 -4.58
CA LEU A 205 -7.41 -9.54 -3.89
C LEU A 205 -8.57 -9.59 -4.89
N GLU A 206 -9.68 -10.12 -4.45
CA GLU A 206 -10.95 -10.16 -5.17
C GLU A 206 -12.08 -9.66 -4.27
N ALA A 207 -13.05 -8.98 -4.83
CA ALA A 207 -14.28 -8.64 -4.13
C ALA A 207 -14.99 -9.93 -3.64
N PRO A 208 -15.75 -9.87 -2.55
CA PRO A 208 -16.49 -11.04 -2.06
C PRO A 208 -17.48 -11.56 -3.12
N PRO A 209 -17.79 -12.87 -3.14
CA PRO A 209 -18.62 -13.49 -4.19
C PRO A 209 -20.07 -13.00 -4.21
N GLU A 210 -20.55 -12.44 -3.13
CA GLU A 210 -21.89 -11.82 -3.05
C GLU A 210 -21.74 -10.34 -2.66
N PRO A 211 -22.48 -9.43 -3.34
CA PRO A 211 -22.52 -8.05 -2.88
C PRO A 211 -23.12 -8.04 -1.47
N ARG A 212 -22.42 -7.40 -0.54
CA ARG A 212 -23.01 -7.03 0.74
C ARG A 212 -24.38 -6.42 0.50
N PRO A 213 -25.42 -6.78 1.28
CA PRO A 213 -26.59 -5.94 1.35
C PRO A 213 -26.09 -4.53 1.64
N GLN A 214 -26.31 -3.58 0.71
CA GLN A 214 -25.88 -2.21 0.93
C GLN A 214 -26.34 -1.83 2.34
N ALA A 215 -25.40 -1.48 3.20
CA ALA A 215 -25.72 -0.95 4.50
C ALA A 215 -26.72 0.17 4.24
N THR A 216 -27.97 -0.02 4.68
CA THR A 216 -28.97 1.05 4.63
C THR A 216 -28.29 2.24 5.29
N ALA A 217 -28.55 3.47 4.81
CA ALA A 217 -27.91 4.69 5.27
C ALA A 217 -27.96 4.91 6.80
N ASP A 218 -28.63 4.03 7.53
CA ASP A 218 -28.71 3.93 8.99
C ASP A 218 -27.60 3.10 9.65
N SER A 219 -26.75 2.39 8.91
CA SER A 219 -25.52 1.87 9.49
C SER A 219 -24.48 3.00 9.52
N GLN A 220 -24.71 3.97 10.38
CA GLN A 220 -23.62 4.80 10.90
C GLN A 220 -22.49 3.86 11.32
N PRO A 221 -21.21 4.23 11.05
CA PRO A 221 -20.09 3.52 11.63
C PRO A 221 -20.49 3.30 13.10
N ARG A 222 -20.55 2.06 13.55
CA ARG A 222 -20.71 1.83 14.99
C ARG A 222 -19.63 2.68 15.60
N ASP A 223 -20.04 3.76 16.25
CA ASP A 223 -19.15 4.48 17.15
C ASP A 223 -18.61 3.37 18.04
N LEU A 224 -17.39 2.92 17.73
CA LEU A 224 -16.61 2.23 18.72
C LEU A 224 -16.61 3.27 19.83
N GLU A 225 -17.39 3.04 20.88
CA GLU A 225 -17.21 3.77 22.12
C GLU A 225 -15.76 3.50 22.50
N VAL A 226 -14.90 4.38 22.00
CA VAL A 226 -13.54 4.48 22.50
C VAL A 226 -13.78 4.78 23.96
N PRO A 227 -13.45 3.85 24.88
CA PRO A 227 -13.65 4.10 26.30
C PRO A 227 -13.01 5.45 26.55
N ALA A 228 -13.74 6.39 27.15
CA ALA A 228 -13.27 7.75 27.41
C ALA A 228 -11.85 7.59 27.98
N GLU A 229 -10.87 7.93 27.16
CA GLU A 229 -9.47 7.76 27.53
C GLU A 229 -9.29 8.49 28.84
N ARG A 230 -8.92 7.75 29.87
CA ARG A 230 -8.32 8.44 31.04
C ARG A 230 -7.13 9.17 30.42
N PRO A 231 -7.09 10.51 30.50
CA PRO A 231 -6.00 11.26 29.92
C PRO A 231 -4.71 10.64 30.44
N PHE A 232 -3.94 10.03 29.54
CA PHE A 232 -2.63 9.51 29.88
C PHE A 232 -1.77 10.75 30.17
N ALA A 233 -1.66 11.07 31.45
CA ALA A 233 -0.81 12.17 31.88
C ALA A 233 0.64 11.72 31.74
N TRP A 234 1.31 12.22 30.70
CA TRP A 234 2.75 12.07 30.57
C TRP A 234 3.43 12.68 31.81
N PRO A 235 4.39 11.97 32.44
CA PRO A 235 5.07 12.45 33.63
C PRO A 235 6.04 13.63 33.40
N GLY A 236 5.96 14.32 32.29
CA GLY A 236 6.75 15.50 31.95
C GLY A 236 6.90 15.71 30.43
N PRO A 237 7.42 16.86 29.99
CA PRO A 237 7.66 17.11 28.59
C PRO A 237 8.75 16.16 28.08
N LEU A 238 8.40 15.27 27.15
CA LEU A 238 9.38 14.52 26.40
C LEU A 238 10.06 15.48 25.42
N PRO A 239 11.41 15.52 25.37
CA PRO A 239 12.11 16.27 24.35
C PRO A 239 11.97 15.50 23.02
N PHE A 240 10.90 15.75 22.28
CA PHE A 240 10.86 15.35 20.88
C PHE A 240 11.68 16.37 20.09
N PRO A 241 12.75 15.98 19.41
CA PRO A 241 13.38 16.83 18.43
C PRO A 241 12.41 16.95 17.25
N LEU A 242 11.62 18.02 17.22
CA LEU A 242 10.86 18.40 16.04
C LEU A 242 11.86 18.88 14.99
N SER A 243 12.16 18.06 14.00
CA SER A 243 12.88 18.51 12.81
C SER A 243 11.86 19.05 11.81
N ALA A 244 11.60 20.35 11.88
CA ALA A 244 10.90 21.04 10.80
C ALA A 244 11.95 21.77 9.95
N GLN A 245 11.91 21.57 8.63
CA GLN A 245 12.83 22.24 7.72
C GLN A 245 12.51 23.74 7.51
N ALA A 246 11.40 24.23 8.03
CA ALA A 246 11.04 25.64 8.00
C ALA A 246 10.86 26.20 9.43
N PRO A 247 11.49 27.33 9.78
CA PRO A 247 11.33 27.94 11.10
C PRO A 247 9.89 28.30 11.50
N ALA A 248 9.00 28.46 10.51
CA ALA A 248 7.59 28.75 10.74
C ALA A 248 6.79 27.52 11.22
N ALA A 249 7.21 26.31 10.87
CA ALA A 249 6.53 25.08 11.27
C ALA A 249 6.85 24.61 12.70
N LEU A 250 7.79 25.29 13.38
CA LEU A 250 8.14 25.02 14.79
C LEU A 250 7.34 25.86 15.79
N ARG A 251 6.40 26.69 15.33
CA ARG A 251 5.64 27.63 16.17
C ARG A 251 4.16 27.28 16.34
N GLU A 252 3.70 26.20 15.70
CA GLU A 252 2.40 25.59 15.86
C GLU A 252 2.48 24.25 16.60
#